data_5c7cd75e80b6bb78fb1858fcf472a610
#
_entry.id   5c7cd75e80b6bb78fb1858fcf472a610
#
_cell.length_a   1.000
_cell.length_b   1.000
_cell.length_c   1.000
_cell.angle_alpha   90.00
_cell.angle_beta   90.00
_cell.angle_gamma   90.00
#
_symmetry.space_group_name_H-M   'P 1'
#
loop_
_entity.id
_entity.type
_entity.pdbx_description
1 polymer ?
#
loop_
_entity_poly.entity_id
_entity_poly.type
_entity_poly.pdbx_seq_one_letter_code
_entity_poly.pdbx_strand_id
1 'polypeptide(L)'
;GSHTIQLLYGCEVGSDGRLLRGYEQYAYDGHDYIALNEDLKTWTAADTAAQITRRKWEQAGHAEDSRAYMEDECMQWLRRHLENGKDALLRT
;
A
#
# COMPACT_ATOMS: atom_id res chain seq x y z
N GLY A 1 5.26 23.93 -15.68
CA GLY A 1 5.94 23.51 -14.48
C GLY A 1 5.91 22.01 -14.25
N SER A 2 6.80 21.54 -13.42
CA SER A 2 6.86 20.14 -13.07
C SER A 2 5.97 19.84 -11.86
N HIS A 3 5.32 18.68 -11.89
CA HIS A 3 4.48 18.21 -10.79
C HIS A 3 5.08 16.95 -10.21
N THR A 4 4.91 16.77 -8.91
CA THR A 4 5.46 15.63 -8.18
C THR A 4 4.34 14.71 -7.71
N ILE A 5 4.44 13.44 -8.05
CA ILE A 5 3.54 12.39 -7.55
C ILE A 5 4.36 11.51 -6.62
N GLN A 6 3.86 11.31 -5.40
CA GLN A 6 4.50 10.45 -4.40
C GLN A 6 3.58 9.28 -4.08
N LEU A 7 4.17 8.10 -3.98
CA LEU A 7 3.46 6.89 -3.59
C LEU A 7 4.10 6.30 -2.33
N LEU A 8 3.29 6.17 -1.28
CA LEU A 8 3.66 5.40 -0.09
C LEU A 8 2.88 4.11 -0.11
N TYR A 9 3.58 2.99 -0.10
CA TYR A 9 2.97 1.68 -0.33
C TYR A 9 3.69 0.63 0.51
N GLY A 10 2.92 -0.29 1.12
CA GLY A 10 3.55 -1.35 1.90
C GLY A 10 2.56 -2.22 2.65
N CYS A 11 3.12 -3.12 3.43
CA CYS A 11 2.36 -4.05 4.25
C CYS A 11 3.08 -4.33 5.56
N GLU A 12 2.30 -4.69 6.59
CA GLU A 12 2.82 -5.12 7.88
C GLU A 12 2.32 -6.52 8.17
N VAL A 13 3.21 -7.36 8.70
CA VAL A 13 2.89 -8.73 9.05
C VAL A 13 2.71 -8.86 10.56
N GLY A 14 1.68 -9.61 10.97
CA GLY A 14 1.45 -9.92 12.37
C GLY A 14 2.36 -11.06 12.85
N SER A 15 2.35 -11.31 14.16
CA SER A 15 3.16 -12.35 14.77
C SER A 15 2.77 -13.76 14.28
N ASP A 16 1.56 -13.92 13.77
CA ASP A 16 1.06 -15.18 13.22
C ASP A 16 1.43 -15.39 11.75
N GLY A 17 2.16 -14.44 11.15
CA GLY A 17 2.55 -14.51 9.75
C GLY A 17 1.50 -14.06 8.76
N ARG A 18 0.40 -13.49 9.23
CA ARG A 18 -0.68 -12.98 8.40
C ARG A 18 -0.58 -11.48 8.19
N LEU A 19 -1.22 -10.99 7.13
CA LEU A 19 -1.29 -9.56 6.86
C LEU A 19 -2.01 -8.85 8.01
N LEU A 20 -1.29 -8.00 8.71
CA LEU A 20 -1.84 -7.18 9.78
C LEU A 20 -2.41 -5.88 9.24
N ARG A 21 -1.70 -5.25 8.33
CA ARG A 21 -2.06 -3.97 7.76
C ARG A 21 -1.44 -3.81 6.38
N GLY A 22 -2.19 -3.20 5.46
CA GLY A 22 -1.66 -2.77 4.17
C GLY A 22 -1.96 -1.31 3.96
N TYR A 23 -1.14 -0.62 3.17
CA TYR A 23 -1.39 0.78 2.87
C TYR A 23 -0.92 1.12 1.46
N GLU A 24 -1.67 2.03 0.84
CA GLU A 24 -1.36 2.59 -0.46
C GLU A 24 -1.88 4.01 -0.47
N GLN A 25 -0.97 4.98 -0.50
CA GLN A 25 -1.30 6.38 -0.38
C GLN A 25 -0.60 7.17 -1.48
N TYR A 26 -1.34 8.08 -2.11
CA TYR A 26 -0.82 8.93 -3.17
C TYR A 26 -0.89 10.38 -2.73
N ALA A 27 0.18 11.13 -3.00
CA ALA A 27 0.23 12.58 -2.79
C ALA A 27 0.61 13.26 -4.11
N TYR A 28 0.03 14.42 -4.33
CA TYR A 28 0.29 15.24 -5.52
C TYR A 28 0.77 16.60 -5.06
N ASP A 29 1.96 16.99 -5.51
CA ASP A 29 2.60 18.27 -5.15
C ASP A 29 2.65 18.51 -3.64
N GLY A 30 2.93 17.46 -2.86
CA GLY A 30 3.03 17.56 -1.41
C GLY A 30 1.70 17.52 -0.66
N HIS A 31 0.58 17.35 -1.35
CA HIS A 31 -0.74 17.25 -0.74
C HIS A 31 -1.33 15.87 -0.95
N ASP A 32 -2.03 15.37 0.07
CA ASP A 32 -2.73 14.09 -0.04
C ASP A 32 -3.70 14.13 -1.22
N TYR A 33 -3.71 13.07 -2.01
CA TYR A 33 -4.58 12.96 -3.17
C TYR A 33 -5.63 11.86 -2.98
N ILE A 34 -5.19 10.60 -2.89
CA ILE A 34 -6.08 9.48 -2.65
C ILE A 34 -5.35 8.44 -1.81
N ALA A 35 -6.08 7.75 -0.95
CA ALA A 35 -5.50 6.74 -0.07
C ALA A 35 -6.45 5.56 0.08
N LEU A 36 -5.88 4.35 0.07
CA LEU A 36 -6.62 3.13 0.38
C LEU A 36 -6.90 3.10 1.87
N ASN A 37 -8.17 2.86 2.24
CA ASN A 37 -8.57 2.80 3.64
C ASN A 37 -8.09 1.49 4.28
N GLU A 38 -8.16 1.43 5.61
CA GLU A 38 -7.69 0.26 6.37
C GLU A 38 -8.44 -1.01 6.02
N ASP A 39 -9.67 -0.90 5.55
CA ASP A 39 -10.47 -2.05 5.12
C ASP A 39 -9.93 -2.71 3.85
N LEU A 40 -9.02 -2.05 3.15
CA LEU A 40 -8.44 -2.50 1.88
C LEU A 40 -9.51 -2.69 0.79
N LYS A 41 -10.62 -2.00 0.91
CA LYS A 41 -11.77 -2.11 -0.01
C LYS A 41 -12.20 -0.76 -0.57
N THR A 42 -12.00 0.32 0.19
CA THR A 42 -12.49 1.65 -0.17
C THR A 42 -11.35 2.66 -0.18
N TRP A 43 -11.61 3.79 -0.81
CA TRP A 43 -10.62 4.85 -0.98
C TRP A 43 -11.11 6.15 -0.36
N THR A 44 -10.21 6.93 0.20
CA THR A 44 -10.48 8.29 0.65
C THR A 44 -9.85 9.27 -0.33
N ALA A 45 -10.69 10.11 -0.94
CA ALA A 45 -10.25 11.16 -1.87
C ALA A 45 -10.16 12.48 -1.12
N ALA A 46 -9.04 13.19 -1.28
CA ALA A 46 -8.80 14.44 -0.56
C ALA A 46 -9.51 15.63 -1.19
N ASP A 47 -9.77 15.58 -2.50
CA ASP A 47 -10.40 16.70 -3.20
C ASP A 47 -11.29 16.20 -4.35
N THR A 48 -11.86 17.15 -5.10
CA THR A 48 -12.77 16.85 -6.21
C THR A 48 -12.09 16.06 -7.32
N ALA A 49 -10.85 16.41 -7.66
CA ALA A 49 -10.08 15.70 -8.68
C ALA A 49 -9.83 14.24 -8.28
N ALA A 50 -9.48 14.02 -7.01
CA ALA A 50 -9.25 12.67 -6.49
C ALA A 50 -10.54 11.85 -6.45
N GLN A 51 -11.70 12.48 -6.32
CA GLN A 51 -12.98 11.77 -6.38
C GLN A 51 -13.23 11.14 -7.74
N ILE A 52 -12.79 11.78 -8.81
CA ILE A 52 -12.89 11.23 -10.16
C ILE A 52 -12.01 9.98 -10.28
N THR A 53 -10.79 10.04 -9.76
CA THR A 53 -9.87 8.91 -9.70
C THR A 53 -10.47 7.77 -8.86
N ARG A 54 -11.06 8.11 -7.71
CA ARG A 54 -11.68 7.12 -6.84
C ARG A 54 -12.77 6.33 -7.56
N ARG A 55 -13.63 7.00 -8.30
CA ARG A 55 -14.69 6.34 -9.08
C ARG A 55 -14.13 5.39 -10.11
N LYS A 56 -13.09 5.80 -10.82
CA LYS A 56 -12.42 4.96 -11.83
C LYS A 56 -11.81 3.71 -11.19
N TRP A 57 -11.15 3.88 -10.05
CA TRP A 57 -10.51 2.77 -9.34
C TRP A 57 -11.53 1.82 -8.72
N GLU A 58 -12.65 2.34 -8.23
CA GLU A 58 -13.74 1.50 -7.74
C GLU A 58 -14.32 0.63 -8.85
N GLN A 59 -14.55 1.22 -10.03
CA GLN A 59 -15.08 0.50 -11.18
C GLN A 59 -14.10 -0.54 -11.72
N ALA A 60 -12.80 -0.25 -11.65
CA ALA A 60 -11.76 -1.15 -12.14
C ALA A 60 -11.37 -2.25 -11.14
N GLY A 61 -11.87 -2.20 -9.92
CA GLY A 61 -11.51 -3.16 -8.88
C GLY A 61 -10.08 -3.00 -8.37
N HIS A 62 -9.54 -1.79 -8.42
CA HIS A 62 -8.14 -1.54 -8.07
C HIS A 62 -7.83 -1.89 -6.61
N ALA A 63 -8.77 -1.68 -5.69
CA ALA A 63 -8.57 -2.02 -4.27
C ALA A 63 -8.40 -3.53 -4.08
N GLU A 64 -9.16 -4.33 -4.82
CA GLU A 64 -9.03 -5.79 -4.76
C GLU A 64 -7.67 -6.25 -5.27
N ASP A 65 -7.18 -5.64 -6.35
CA ASP A 65 -5.85 -5.93 -6.90
C ASP A 65 -4.75 -5.56 -5.90
N SER A 66 -4.86 -4.40 -5.26
CA SER A 66 -3.92 -3.95 -4.25
C SER A 66 -3.91 -4.89 -3.05
N ARG A 67 -5.09 -5.30 -2.58
CA ARG A 67 -5.22 -6.23 -1.47
C ARG A 67 -4.59 -7.59 -1.79
N ALA A 68 -4.86 -8.12 -2.98
CA ALA A 68 -4.29 -9.39 -3.41
C ALA A 68 -2.76 -9.32 -3.44
N TYR A 69 -2.20 -8.23 -3.93
CA TYR A 69 -0.75 -8.01 -3.93
C TYR A 69 -0.20 -7.98 -2.50
N MET A 70 -0.86 -7.26 -1.59
CA MET A 70 -0.43 -7.15 -0.20
C MET A 70 -0.47 -8.49 0.53
N GLU A 71 -1.51 -9.30 0.29
CA GLU A 71 -1.66 -10.60 0.93
C GLU A 71 -0.68 -11.64 0.41
N ASP A 72 -0.17 -11.47 -0.81
CA ASP A 72 0.72 -12.44 -1.45
C ASP A 72 2.14 -11.89 -1.62
N GLU A 73 2.38 -11.08 -2.63
CA GLU A 73 3.72 -10.64 -3.00
C GLU A 73 4.40 -9.77 -1.95
N CYS A 74 3.69 -8.82 -1.38
CA CYS A 74 4.24 -7.96 -0.34
C CYS A 74 4.65 -8.75 0.90
N MET A 75 3.83 -9.70 1.30
CA MET A 75 4.11 -10.58 2.44
C MET A 75 5.32 -11.46 2.19
N GLN A 76 5.48 -11.98 0.98
CA GLN A 76 6.65 -12.78 0.61
C GLN A 76 7.92 -11.95 0.66
N TRP A 77 7.88 -10.74 0.15
CA TRP A 77 9.00 -9.80 0.22
C TRP A 77 9.41 -9.52 1.66
N LEU A 78 8.44 -9.24 2.51
CA LEU A 78 8.68 -8.93 3.91
C LEU A 78 9.30 -10.10 4.64
N ARG A 79 8.81 -11.32 4.42
CA ARG A 79 9.36 -12.54 4.99
C ARG A 79 10.83 -12.74 4.59
N ARG A 80 11.16 -12.52 3.32
CA ARG A 80 12.53 -12.62 2.84
C ARG A 80 13.44 -11.62 3.53
N HIS A 81 12.97 -10.38 3.70
CA HIS A 81 13.74 -9.36 4.40
C HIS A 81 13.99 -9.73 5.86
N LEU A 82 12.98 -10.23 6.54
CA LEU A 82 13.13 -10.65 7.94
C LEU A 82 14.09 -11.83 8.08
N GLU A 83 14.02 -12.80 7.19
CA GLU A 83 14.93 -13.94 7.18
C GLU A 83 16.37 -13.50 6.92
N ASN A 84 16.57 -12.65 5.92
CA ASN A 84 17.89 -12.11 5.60
C ASN A 84 18.45 -11.27 6.75
N GLY A 85 17.60 -10.49 7.40
CA GLY A 85 17.99 -9.72 8.57
C GLY A 85 18.41 -10.59 9.73
N LYS A 86 17.71 -11.69 9.97
CA LYS A 86 18.07 -12.68 10.99
C LYS A 86 19.46 -13.26 10.71
N ASP A 87 19.69 -13.70 9.48
CA ASP A 87 20.97 -14.25 9.08
C ASP A 87 22.10 -13.26 9.28
N ALA A 88 21.89 -12.02 8.91
CA ALA A 88 22.89 -10.97 9.09
C ALA A 88 23.21 -10.73 10.56
N LEU A 89 22.20 -10.74 11.42
CA LEU A 89 22.37 -10.59 12.87
C LEU A 89 23.08 -11.79 13.51
N LEU A 90 22.79 -12.98 13.04
CA LEU A 90 23.40 -14.21 13.56
C LEU A 90 24.86 -14.36 13.14
N ARG A 91 25.26 -13.75 12.05
CA ARG A 91 26.64 -13.80 11.56
C ARG A 91 27.57 -12.79 12.24
N THR A 92 27.01 -11.87 12.95
CA THR A 92 27.81 -10.91 13.71
C THR A 92 28.02 -11.35 15.14
#